data_3b4c8f7c9c552efdb89d6aa66263e6ac
#
_entry.id   3b4c8f7c9c552efdb89d6aa66263e6ac
#
_cell.length_a   1.000
_cell.length_b   1.000
_cell.length_c   1.000
_cell.angle_alpha   90.00
_cell.angle_beta   90.00
_cell.angle_gamma   90.00
#
_symmetry.space_group_name_H-M   'P 1'
#
loop_
_entity.id
_entity.type
_entity.pdbx_description
1 polymer ?
#
loop_
_entity_poly.entity_id
_entity_poly.type
_entity_poly.pdbx_seq_one_letter_code
_entity_poly.pdbx_strand_id
1 'polypeptide(L)'
;MRNKIILFLAAMCLMFSSCGYERVDAGYEGILVNLYGDDKGVGDVSMCTGAVWFNPFTQSVYEYPTFVQTVDYEPFTINAKDGSEFTVDPTVSLKIVDGKSPLVFKKYRKELNEVVNGTLYNYVKDAFRIQLNNFTTDYIVSNRDSIENAIEKHLTAALLKENFQLEQLTSGLKYPETIVKAVNAKNEAIQRAQQAQNEVAVAEANAKKLLVAAQAEAEANRLKQQALTPQILEKMWIEKWDGKLPVYGQVPTLFKDITK
;
A
#
# COMPACT_ATOMS: atom_id res chain seq x y z
N MET A 1 25.80 -76.08 15.66
CA MET A 1 26.08 -75.21 14.51
C MET A 1 24.84 -74.39 14.09
N ARG A 2 23.64 -74.96 13.98
CA ARG A 2 22.39 -74.33 13.58
C ARG A 2 22.04 -73.08 14.40
N ASN A 3 22.14 -73.11 15.70
CA ASN A 3 21.85 -71.96 16.59
C ASN A 3 22.87 -70.80 16.43
N LYS A 4 24.12 -71.10 16.13
CA LYS A 4 25.17 -70.09 15.93
C LYS A 4 24.97 -69.36 14.60
N ILE A 5 24.47 -70.08 13.57
CA ILE A 5 24.12 -69.54 12.28
C ILE A 5 22.88 -68.64 12.39
N ILE A 6 21.87 -69.05 13.17
CA ILE A 6 20.66 -68.24 13.42
C ILE A 6 21.02 -66.97 14.18
N LEU A 7 21.91 -67.04 15.17
CA LEU A 7 22.35 -65.89 15.92
C LEU A 7 23.16 -64.91 15.05
N PHE A 8 23.99 -65.44 14.15
CA PHE A 8 24.75 -64.65 13.19
C PHE A 8 23.84 -63.99 12.16
N LEU A 9 22.81 -64.69 11.65
CA LEU A 9 21.81 -64.11 10.73
C LEU A 9 20.96 -63.03 11.42
N ALA A 10 20.58 -63.27 12.69
CA ALA A 10 19.85 -62.27 13.47
C ALA A 10 20.67 -61.02 13.74
N ALA A 11 21.96 -61.16 14.08
CA ALA A 11 22.90 -60.05 14.25
C ALA A 11 23.13 -59.29 12.93
N MET A 12 23.21 -60.01 11.82
CA MET A 12 23.34 -59.41 10.48
C MET A 12 22.07 -58.65 10.07
N CYS A 13 20.87 -59.13 10.36
CA CYS A 13 19.62 -58.44 10.15
C CYS A 13 19.52 -57.16 11.01
N LEU A 14 20.01 -57.16 12.23
CA LEU A 14 20.08 -55.98 13.09
C LEU A 14 21.05 -54.93 12.60
N MET A 15 22.10 -55.30 11.88
CA MET A 15 23.02 -54.35 11.24
C MET A 15 22.43 -53.65 10.00
N PHE A 16 21.53 -54.35 9.29
CA PHE A 16 20.85 -53.76 8.12
C PHE A 16 19.68 -52.82 8.48
N SER A 17 19.14 -52.91 9.69
CA SER A 17 18.07 -51.98 10.16
C SER A 17 18.58 -50.63 10.66
N SER A 18 19.89 -50.38 10.54
CA SER A 18 20.51 -49.10 10.97
C SER A 18 20.49 -48.00 9.93
N CYS A 19 19.85 -48.17 8.79
CA CYS A 19 19.80 -47.18 7.74
C CYS A 19 18.47 -46.40 7.83
N GLY A 20 18.55 -45.12 8.14
CA GLY A 20 17.40 -44.20 8.10
C GLY A 20 17.05 -43.86 6.65
N TYR A 21 15.78 -43.73 6.36
CA TYR A 21 15.27 -43.25 5.11
C TYR A 21 14.36 -42.05 5.39
N GLU A 22 14.65 -40.94 4.74
CA GLU A 22 13.81 -39.74 4.80
C GLU A 22 13.51 -39.24 3.39
N ARG A 23 12.32 -38.74 3.20
CA ARG A 23 11.88 -38.20 1.93
C ARG A 23 11.71 -36.70 2.07
N VAL A 24 12.57 -35.95 1.44
CA VAL A 24 12.45 -34.50 1.33
C VAL A 24 11.31 -34.20 0.36
N ASP A 25 10.28 -33.53 0.83
CA ASP A 25 9.12 -33.18 0.04
C ASP A 25 9.41 -32.09 -1.00
N ALA A 26 8.56 -31.99 -2.02
CA ALA A 26 8.68 -30.98 -3.05
C ALA A 26 8.51 -29.57 -2.42
N GLY A 27 9.43 -28.67 -2.74
CA GLY A 27 9.48 -27.32 -2.15
C GLY A 27 10.32 -27.22 -0.89
N TYR A 28 11.01 -28.31 -0.50
CA TYR A 28 11.98 -28.32 0.60
C TYR A 28 13.36 -28.68 0.08
N GLU A 29 14.37 -28.11 0.71
CA GLU A 29 15.77 -28.55 0.59
C GLU A 29 16.15 -29.30 1.86
N GLY A 30 16.59 -30.55 1.69
CA GLY A 30 17.14 -31.37 2.77
C GLY A 30 18.60 -31.01 3.01
N ILE A 31 18.96 -30.91 4.27
CA ILE A 31 20.31 -30.59 4.74
C ILE A 31 20.80 -31.78 5.57
N LEU A 32 21.76 -32.52 5.02
CA LEU A 32 22.39 -33.64 5.71
C LEU A 32 23.54 -33.13 6.56
N VAL A 33 23.49 -33.40 7.85
CA VAL A 33 24.48 -32.95 8.84
C VAL A 33 25.15 -34.13 9.49
N ASN A 34 26.47 -34.19 9.45
CA ASN A 34 27.25 -35.19 10.17
C ASN A 34 27.42 -34.79 11.66
N LEU A 35 26.98 -35.68 12.56
CA LEU A 35 27.03 -35.44 14.01
C LEU A 35 28.40 -35.81 14.62
N TYR A 36 29.13 -36.73 13.99
CA TYR A 36 30.39 -37.28 14.49
C TYR A 36 31.43 -37.34 13.38
N GLY A 37 32.71 -37.41 13.77
CA GLY A 37 33.85 -37.46 12.84
C GLY A 37 34.66 -36.18 12.83
N ASP A 38 35.73 -36.17 12.00
CA ASP A 38 36.57 -34.97 11.83
C ASP A 38 35.81 -33.83 11.15
N ASP A 39 34.82 -34.17 10.32
CA ASP A 39 33.91 -33.22 9.61
C ASP A 39 32.58 -33.01 10.38
N LYS A 40 32.57 -33.23 11.69
CA LYS A 40 31.37 -33.03 12.51
C LYS A 40 30.88 -31.57 12.44
N GLY A 41 29.59 -31.44 12.32
CA GLY A 41 28.96 -30.13 12.19
C GLY A 41 29.02 -29.68 10.74
N VAL A 42 29.38 -28.64 10.31
CA VAL A 42 29.09 -28.02 9.06
C VAL A 42 30.27 -28.06 8.05
N GLY A 43 31.20 -28.98 8.21
CA GLY A 43 32.27 -29.16 7.21
C GLY A 43 31.72 -29.53 5.83
N ASP A 44 30.79 -30.44 5.81
CA ASP A 44 30.21 -31.01 4.60
C ASP A 44 28.68 -31.05 4.70
N VAL A 45 28.05 -29.88 4.58
CA VAL A 45 26.60 -29.80 4.48
C VAL A 45 26.22 -30.01 3.04
N SER A 46 25.81 -31.22 2.72
CA SER A 46 25.31 -31.55 1.40
C SER A 46 23.81 -31.26 1.31
N MET A 47 23.41 -30.60 0.22
CA MET A 47 22.03 -30.44 -0.12
C MET A 47 21.51 -31.75 -0.73
N CYS A 48 20.36 -32.21 -0.25
CA CYS A 48 19.71 -33.39 -0.76
C CYS A 48 18.26 -33.07 -1.12
N THR A 49 17.80 -33.71 -2.17
CA THR A 49 16.42 -33.62 -2.65
C THR A 49 15.87 -35.01 -2.92
N GLY A 50 14.59 -35.23 -2.66
CA GLY A 50 13.96 -36.52 -2.85
C GLY A 50 14.27 -37.53 -1.75
N ALA A 51 14.54 -38.79 -2.12
CA ALA A 51 14.79 -39.87 -1.16
C ALA A 51 16.24 -39.84 -0.66
N VAL A 52 16.43 -39.67 0.63
CA VAL A 52 17.75 -39.61 1.31
C VAL A 52 17.92 -40.78 2.23
N TRP A 53 19.00 -41.51 2.02
CA TRP A 53 19.43 -42.59 2.94
C TRP A 53 20.52 -42.03 3.84
N PHE A 54 20.33 -42.13 5.14
CA PHE A 54 21.31 -41.64 6.12
C PHE A 54 21.44 -42.60 7.31
N ASN A 55 22.51 -42.46 8.04
CA ASN A 55 22.71 -43.21 9.26
C ASN A 55 22.18 -42.40 10.45
N PRO A 56 21.07 -42.80 11.10
CA PRO A 56 20.44 -42.01 12.17
C PRO A 56 21.31 -41.87 13.43
N PHE A 57 22.37 -42.70 13.56
CA PHE A 57 23.30 -42.58 14.68
C PHE A 57 24.39 -41.54 14.48
N THR A 58 24.72 -41.23 13.21
CA THR A 58 25.84 -40.32 12.85
C THR A 58 25.43 -39.12 12.04
N GLN A 59 24.21 -39.11 11.54
CA GLN A 59 23.71 -38.06 10.62
C GLN A 59 22.30 -37.63 11.03
N SER A 60 21.98 -36.41 10.75
CA SER A 60 20.61 -35.86 10.83
C SER A 60 20.27 -35.10 9.56
N VAL A 61 19.01 -35.18 9.16
CA VAL A 61 18.45 -34.44 8.05
C VAL A 61 17.58 -33.32 8.60
N TYR A 62 17.81 -32.11 8.11
CA TYR A 62 16.96 -30.94 8.38
C TYR A 62 16.32 -30.51 7.10
N GLU A 63 15.04 -30.15 7.13
CA GLU A 63 14.31 -29.69 5.96
C GLU A 63 14.02 -28.20 6.06
N TYR A 64 14.42 -27.45 5.02
CA TYR A 64 14.13 -26.03 4.92
C TYR A 64 13.24 -25.77 3.71
N PRO A 65 12.09 -25.07 3.89
CA PRO A 65 11.22 -24.71 2.78
C PRO A 65 11.88 -23.67 1.87
N THR A 66 11.75 -23.86 0.57
CA THR A 66 12.23 -22.94 -0.48
C THR A 66 11.14 -22.06 -1.02
N PHE A 67 9.88 -22.33 -0.66
CA PHE A 67 8.74 -21.50 -1.04
C PHE A 67 8.63 -20.25 -0.15
N VAL A 68 7.90 -19.25 -0.63
CA VAL A 68 7.66 -18.01 0.10
C VAL A 68 6.87 -18.28 1.38
N GLN A 69 7.45 -17.83 2.48
CA GLN A 69 6.81 -17.85 3.80
C GLN A 69 6.41 -16.43 4.20
N THR A 70 5.19 -16.28 4.66
CA THR A 70 4.71 -15.02 5.22
C THR A 70 4.71 -15.13 6.74
N VAL A 71 5.39 -14.20 7.37
CA VAL A 71 5.54 -14.12 8.82
C VAL A 71 4.96 -12.81 9.30
N ASP A 72 4.06 -12.92 10.24
CA ASP A 72 3.46 -11.79 10.94
C ASP A 72 4.20 -11.62 12.27
N TYR A 73 4.92 -10.50 12.40
CA TYR A 73 5.73 -10.23 13.57
C TYR A 73 4.95 -9.48 14.64
N GLU A 74 5.31 -9.69 15.90
CA GLU A 74 4.71 -8.92 16.98
C GLU A 74 4.93 -7.42 16.81
N PRO A 75 3.88 -6.62 17.04
CA PRO A 75 3.99 -5.16 16.96
C PRO A 75 5.05 -4.62 17.93
N PHE A 76 5.79 -3.63 17.48
CA PHE A 76 6.78 -2.93 18.30
C PHE A 76 6.73 -1.42 18.10
N THR A 77 7.24 -0.68 19.08
CA THR A 77 7.30 0.78 19.03
C THR A 77 8.70 1.27 18.67
N ILE A 78 8.76 2.31 17.84
CA ILE A 78 9.98 2.99 17.44
C ILE A 78 9.77 4.49 17.52
N ASN A 79 10.79 5.20 17.94
CA ASN A 79 10.76 6.67 17.99
C ASN A 79 11.30 7.25 16.68
N ALA A 80 10.64 8.29 16.19
CA ALA A 80 11.15 9.14 15.15
C ALA A 80 12.22 10.09 15.70
N LYS A 81 12.86 10.86 14.81
CA LYS A 81 13.90 11.83 15.16
C LYS A 81 13.47 12.88 16.17
N ASP A 82 12.20 13.25 16.17
CA ASP A 82 11.57 14.23 17.07
C ASP A 82 11.04 13.63 18.38
N GLY A 83 11.28 12.32 18.61
CA GLY A 83 10.86 11.60 19.80
C GLY A 83 9.42 11.10 19.77
N SER A 84 8.68 11.28 18.69
CA SER A 84 7.34 10.72 18.54
C SER A 84 7.38 9.21 18.39
N GLU A 85 6.50 8.50 19.10
CA GLU A 85 6.41 7.04 19.07
C GLU A 85 5.50 6.57 17.93
N PHE A 86 6.02 5.66 17.11
CA PHE A 86 5.29 4.97 16.07
C PHE A 86 5.15 3.49 16.43
N THR A 87 3.98 2.94 16.23
CA THR A 87 3.77 1.50 16.34
C THR A 87 3.89 0.88 14.96
N VAL A 88 4.72 -0.14 14.85
CA VAL A 88 4.96 -0.89 13.61
C VAL A 88 4.46 -2.30 13.81
N ASP A 89 3.65 -2.78 12.87
CA ASP A 89 3.01 -4.10 12.85
C ASP A 89 3.39 -4.80 11.53
N PRO A 90 4.66 -5.26 11.41
CA PRO A 90 5.18 -5.65 10.12
C PRO A 90 4.85 -7.10 9.77
N THR A 91 4.35 -7.30 8.56
CA THR A 91 4.22 -8.61 7.93
C THR A 91 5.25 -8.73 6.81
N VAL A 92 6.05 -9.78 6.84
CA VAL A 92 7.16 -9.99 5.90
C VAL A 92 6.98 -11.30 5.16
N SER A 93 6.98 -11.25 3.84
CA SER A 93 7.04 -12.42 2.97
C SER A 93 8.46 -12.60 2.46
N LEU A 94 9.05 -13.72 2.78
CA LEU A 94 10.44 -14.03 2.44
C LEU A 94 10.61 -15.51 2.05
N LYS A 95 11.69 -15.79 1.35
CA LYS A 95 12.13 -17.15 1.05
C LYS A 95 13.65 -17.26 1.18
N ILE A 96 14.16 -18.46 1.30
CA ILE A 96 15.59 -18.71 1.22
C ILE A 96 16.01 -18.60 -0.25
N VAL A 97 17.17 -18.04 -0.52
CA VAL A 97 17.74 -18.02 -1.87
C VAL A 97 18.04 -19.48 -2.28
N ASP A 98 17.58 -19.88 -3.45
CA ASP A 98 17.68 -21.25 -3.96
C ASP A 98 19.10 -21.80 -3.83
N GLY A 99 19.24 -22.99 -3.27
CA GLY A 99 20.53 -23.65 -3.05
C GLY A 99 21.38 -23.06 -1.90
N LYS A 100 20.84 -22.13 -1.10
CA LYS A 100 21.57 -21.49 -0.02
C LYS A 100 21.15 -21.99 1.39
N SER A 101 20.18 -22.89 1.48
CA SER A 101 19.75 -23.49 2.76
C SER A 101 20.89 -24.07 3.57
N PRO A 102 21.91 -24.76 2.99
CA PRO A 102 23.07 -25.24 3.73
C PRO A 102 23.88 -24.12 4.39
N LEU A 103 23.99 -22.94 3.75
CA LEU A 103 24.72 -21.80 4.30
C LEU A 103 23.96 -21.16 5.46
N VAL A 104 22.62 -21.08 5.34
CA VAL A 104 21.76 -20.62 6.42
C VAL A 104 21.89 -21.53 7.63
N PHE A 105 21.78 -22.84 7.42
CA PHE A 105 21.96 -23.82 8.51
C PHE A 105 23.36 -23.73 9.13
N LYS A 106 24.40 -23.61 8.28
CA LYS A 106 25.78 -23.44 8.74
C LYS A 106 25.95 -22.28 9.70
N LYS A 107 25.28 -21.16 9.42
CA LYS A 107 25.40 -19.95 10.20
C LYS A 107 24.60 -20.03 11.51
N TYR A 108 23.36 -20.48 11.43
CA TYR A 108 22.43 -20.39 12.56
C TYR A 108 22.32 -21.68 13.38
N ARG A 109 22.51 -22.85 12.77
CA ARG A 109 22.40 -24.18 13.40
C ARG A 109 21.08 -24.38 14.17
N LYS A 110 20.00 -23.87 13.62
CA LYS A 110 18.65 -23.88 14.19
C LYS A 110 17.63 -24.22 13.12
N GLU A 111 16.46 -24.62 13.55
CA GLU A 111 15.30 -24.72 12.66
C GLU A 111 14.97 -23.37 12.06
N LEU A 112 14.44 -23.37 10.83
CA LEU A 112 14.15 -22.13 10.11
C LEU A 112 13.18 -21.22 10.87
N ASN A 113 12.15 -21.79 11.50
CA ASN A 113 11.17 -21.02 12.27
C ASN A 113 11.83 -20.23 13.42
N GLU A 114 12.83 -20.80 14.09
CA GLU A 114 13.56 -20.08 15.13
C GLU A 114 14.44 -18.96 14.56
N VAL A 115 15.02 -19.17 13.39
CA VAL A 115 15.82 -18.14 12.71
C VAL A 115 14.95 -16.99 12.28
N VAL A 116 13.81 -17.29 11.68
CA VAL A 116 12.85 -16.31 11.17
C VAL A 116 12.26 -15.50 12.31
N ASN A 117 11.72 -16.15 13.34
CA ASN A 117 11.07 -15.46 14.45
C ASN A 117 12.04 -14.78 15.43
N GLY A 118 13.29 -15.20 15.45
CA GLY A 118 14.31 -14.61 16.33
C GLY A 118 15.23 -13.63 15.61
N THR A 119 16.11 -14.17 14.77
CA THR A 119 17.19 -13.38 14.17
C THR A 119 16.67 -12.42 13.11
N LEU A 120 15.81 -12.89 12.20
CA LEU A 120 15.28 -12.04 11.12
C LEU A 120 14.36 -10.95 11.68
N TYR A 121 13.61 -11.21 12.73
CA TYR A 121 12.83 -10.20 13.44
C TYR A 121 13.70 -9.01 13.88
N ASN A 122 14.91 -9.28 14.38
CA ASN A 122 15.83 -8.20 14.76
C ASN A 122 16.29 -7.38 13.55
N TYR A 123 16.54 -7.99 12.39
CA TYR A 123 16.86 -7.27 11.17
C TYR A 123 15.70 -6.38 10.70
N VAL A 124 14.46 -6.88 10.79
CA VAL A 124 13.26 -6.10 10.50
C VAL A 124 13.20 -4.89 11.43
N LYS A 125 13.31 -5.13 12.73
CA LYS A 125 13.27 -4.08 13.75
C LYS A 125 14.36 -3.01 13.56
N ASP A 126 15.57 -3.45 13.24
CA ASP A 126 16.70 -2.54 12.97
C ASP A 126 16.49 -1.72 11.69
N ALA A 127 15.95 -2.32 10.63
CA ALA A 127 15.66 -1.61 9.39
C ALA A 127 14.66 -0.46 9.61
N PHE A 128 13.57 -0.73 10.33
CA PHE A 128 12.60 0.29 10.70
C PHE A 128 13.22 1.35 11.61
N ARG A 129 13.96 0.94 12.65
CA ARG A 129 14.59 1.85 13.60
C ARG A 129 15.56 2.82 12.92
N ILE A 130 16.42 2.32 12.05
CA ILE A 130 17.43 3.14 11.36
C ILE A 130 16.73 4.16 10.45
N GLN A 131 15.72 3.74 9.70
CA GLN A 131 15.06 4.64 8.76
C GLN A 131 14.16 5.65 9.47
N LEU A 132 13.34 5.25 10.44
CA LEU A 132 12.43 6.16 11.13
C LEU A 132 13.18 7.19 12.00
N ASN A 133 14.28 6.81 12.64
CA ASN A 133 15.12 7.75 13.44
C ASN A 133 15.78 8.85 12.60
N ASN A 134 15.91 8.68 11.30
CA ASN A 134 16.51 9.69 10.43
C ASN A 134 15.55 10.83 10.07
N PHE A 135 14.24 10.60 10.20
CA PHE A 135 13.21 11.53 9.74
C PHE A 135 12.33 12.05 10.87
N THR A 136 11.81 13.26 10.69
CA THR A 136 10.81 13.84 11.59
C THR A 136 9.43 13.31 11.28
N THR A 137 8.53 13.35 12.25
CA THR A 137 7.14 12.89 12.11
C THR A 137 6.42 13.54 10.92
N ASP A 138 6.55 14.84 10.73
CA ASP A 138 5.92 15.54 9.60
C ASP A 138 6.42 15.01 8.25
N TYR A 139 7.71 14.69 8.15
CA TYR A 139 8.28 14.11 6.95
C TYR A 139 7.76 12.69 6.71
N ILE A 140 7.68 11.87 7.76
CA ILE A 140 7.18 10.50 7.70
C ILE A 140 5.71 10.46 7.23
N VAL A 141 4.88 11.36 7.77
CA VAL A 141 3.46 11.46 7.40
C VAL A 141 3.29 11.92 5.94
N SER A 142 4.11 12.88 5.51
CA SER A 142 4.00 13.46 4.16
C SER A 142 4.62 12.60 3.06
N ASN A 143 5.61 11.75 3.39
CA ASN A 143 6.39 10.98 2.41
C ASN A 143 6.43 9.48 2.76
N ARG A 144 5.31 8.93 3.17
CA ARG A 144 5.19 7.54 3.64
C ARG A 144 5.78 6.54 2.66
N ASP A 145 5.39 6.62 1.39
CA ASP A 145 5.83 5.70 0.34
C ASP A 145 7.36 5.72 0.17
N SER A 146 7.97 6.89 0.26
CA SER A 146 9.43 7.03 0.14
C SER A 146 10.17 6.36 1.29
N ILE A 147 9.61 6.45 2.49
CA ILE A 147 10.20 5.84 3.69
C ILE A 147 9.99 4.33 3.68
N GLU A 148 8.80 3.84 3.33
CA GLU A 148 8.54 2.40 3.19
C GLU A 148 9.46 1.77 2.15
N ASN A 149 9.66 2.41 1.00
CA ASN A 149 10.62 1.97 -0.03
C ASN A 149 12.07 1.98 0.49
N ALA A 150 12.45 2.96 1.31
CA ALA A 150 13.79 3.01 1.91
C ALA A 150 14.00 1.89 2.93
N ILE A 151 12.98 1.57 3.73
CA ILE A 151 12.99 0.45 4.68
C ILE A 151 13.11 -0.87 3.93
N GLU A 152 12.27 -1.07 2.91
CA GLU A 152 12.27 -2.28 2.08
C GLU A 152 13.62 -2.51 1.42
N LYS A 153 14.19 -1.48 0.82
CA LYS A 153 15.53 -1.54 0.19
C LYS A 153 16.62 -1.88 1.21
N HIS A 154 16.58 -1.28 2.39
CA HIS A 154 17.55 -1.56 3.45
C HIS A 154 17.40 -2.99 3.97
N LEU A 155 16.16 -3.43 4.20
CA LEU A 155 15.87 -4.78 4.66
C LEU A 155 16.26 -5.84 3.61
N THR A 156 15.94 -5.60 2.34
CA THR A 156 16.35 -6.47 1.23
C THR A 156 17.85 -6.67 1.20
N ALA A 157 18.62 -5.58 1.31
CA ALA A 157 20.08 -5.65 1.32
C ALA A 157 20.62 -6.39 2.54
N ALA A 158 19.97 -6.27 3.70
CA ALA A 158 20.35 -6.97 4.91
C ALA A 158 20.03 -8.47 4.81
N LEU A 159 18.82 -8.83 4.36
CA LEU A 159 18.38 -10.21 4.22
C LEU A 159 19.15 -10.99 3.16
N LEU A 160 19.52 -10.35 2.05
CA LEU A 160 20.36 -10.99 1.01
C LEU A 160 21.72 -11.41 1.55
N LYS A 161 22.33 -10.67 2.47
CA LYS A 161 23.58 -11.06 3.15
C LYS A 161 23.41 -12.31 4.01
N GLU A 162 22.20 -12.55 4.46
CA GLU A 162 21.81 -13.71 5.26
C GLU A 162 21.30 -14.87 4.41
N ASN A 163 21.36 -14.76 3.08
CA ASN A 163 20.84 -15.72 2.10
C ASN A 163 19.30 -15.85 2.12
N PHE A 164 18.60 -14.80 2.52
CA PHE A 164 17.16 -14.68 2.39
C PHE A 164 16.80 -13.64 1.33
N GLN A 165 15.76 -13.91 0.57
CA GLN A 165 15.18 -13.00 -0.39
C GLN A 165 13.87 -12.45 0.18
N LEU A 166 13.76 -11.14 0.23
CA LEU A 166 12.51 -10.44 0.56
C LEU A 166 11.63 -10.42 -0.68
N GLU A 167 10.39 -10.90 -0.56
CA GLU A 167 9.39 -10.84 -1.64
C GLU A 167 8.42 -9.69 -1.42
N GLN A 168 8.00 -9.46 -0.17
CA GLN A 168 7.08 -8.38 0.17
C GLN A 168 7.28 -7.94 1.62
N LEU A 169 7.18 -6.64 1.84
CA LEU A 169 7.12 -6.02 3.16
C LEU A 169 5.83 -5.21 3.30
N THR A 170 5.05 -5.52 4.32
CA THR A 170 3.93 -4.68 4.75
C THR A 170 4.33 -4.03 6.06
N SER A 171 4.42 -2.69 6.08
CA SER A 171 4.96 -1.97 7.23
C SER A 171 4.04 -1.94 8.44
N GLY A 172 2.71 -1.95 8.21
CA GLY A 172 1.73 -1.81 9.30
C GLY A 172 1.94 -0.56 10.17
N LEU A 173 2.53 0.51 9.60
CA LEU A 173 2.91 1.71 10.35
C LEU A 173 1.68 2.46 10.85
N LYS A 174 1.55 2.56 12.19
CA LYS A 174 0.47 3.28 12.89
C LYS A 174 1.03 4.53 13.53
N TYR A 175 0.35 5.65 13.29
CA TYR A 175 0.73 6.96 13.85
C TYR A 175 0.16 7.14 15.26
N PRO A 176 0.85 7.89 16.13
CA PRO A 176 0.30 8.30 17.43
C PRO A 176 -1.02 9.06 17.26
N GLU A 177 -1.98 8.84 18.14
CA GLU A 177 -3.29 9.52 18.06
C GLU A 177 -3.17 11.05 18.05
N THR A 178 -2.22 11.59 18.78
CA THR A 178 -1.96 13.04 18.84
C THR A 178 -1.61 13.60 17.46
N ILE A 179 -0.78 12.87 16.72
CA ILE A 179 -0.37 13.26 15.36
C ILE A 179 -1.55 13.10 14.38
N VAL A 180 -2.30 12.00 14.48
CA VAL A 180 -3.50 11.79 13.66
C VAL A 180 -4.50 12.92 13.86
N LYS A 181 -4.76 13.31 15.11
CA LYS A 181 -5.65 14.44 15.44
C LYS A 181 -5.12 15.77 14.88
N ALA A 182 -3.83 16.04 15.00
CA ALA A 182 -3.22 17.26 14.46
C ALA A 182 -3.28 17.32 12.93
N VAL A 183 -2.98 16.22 12.26
CA VAL A 183 -3.07 16.10 10.78
C VAL A 183 -4.51 16.28 10.31
N ASN A 184 -5.47 15.64 10.96
CA ASN A 184 -6.88 15.78 10.63
C ASN A 184 -7.35 17.22 10.81
N ALA A 185 -7.00 17.88 11.93
CA ALA A 185 -7.34 19.29 12.16
C ALA A 185 -6.73 20.21 11.11
N LYS A 186 -5.47 19.97 10.73
CA LYS A 186 -4.79 20.71 9.65
C LYS A 186 -5.50 20.51 8.32
N ASN A 187 -5.84 19.28 7.96
CA ASN A 187 -6.55 18.96 6.72
C ASN A 187 -7.94 19.59 6.69
N GLU A 188 -8.68 19.56 7.79
CA GLU A 188 -9.96 20.27 7.91
C GLU A 188 -9.81 21.79 7.74
N ALA A 189 -8.79 22.39 8.33
CA ALA A 189 -8.53 23.83 8.16
C ALA A 189 -8.22 24.17 6.70
N ILE A 190 -7.40 23.36 6.03
CA ILE A 190 -7.09 23.53 4.59
C ILE A 190 -8.36 23.38 3.74
N GLN A 191 -9.18 22.35 4.00
CA GLN A 191 -10.44 22.16 3.28
C GLN A 191 -11.41 23.31 3.47
N ARG A 192 -11.56 23.83 4.71
CA ARG A 192 -12.40 25.00 5.00
C ARG A 192 -11.88 26.26 4.28
N ALA A 193 -10.56 26.47 4.23
CA ALA A 193 -9.97 27.57 3.49
C ALA A 193 -10.24 27.44 1.99
N GLN A 194 -10.10 26.23 1.44
CA GLN A 194 -10.38 25.96 0.02
C GLN A 194 -11.87 26.14 -0.32
N GLN A 195 -12.77 25.70 0.58
CA GLN A 195 -14.21 25.94 0.42
C GLN A 195 -14.54 27.42 0.40
N ALA A 196 -14.00 28.19 1.36
CA ALA A 196 -14.21 29.63 1.40
C ALA A 196 -13.69 30.34 0.11
N GLN A 197 -12.53 29.93 -0.41
CA GLN A 197 -12.03 30.45 -1.69
C GLN A 197 -12.95 30.10 -2.86
N ASN A 198 -13.44 28.87 -2.92
CA ASN A 198 -14.38 28.44 -3.95
C ASN A 198 -15.72 29.20 -3.86
N GLU A 199 -16.24 29.43 -2.66
CA GLU A 199 -17.46 30.22 -2.43
C GLU A 199 -17.29 31.66 -2.93
N VAL A 200 -16.16 32.30 -2.64
CA VAL A 200 -15.84 33.63 -3.15
C VAL A 200 -15.78 33.61 -4.68
N ALA A 201 -15.08 32.64 -5.28
CA ALA A 201 -14.98 32.54 -6.73
C ALA A 201 -16.35 32.30 -7.40
N VAL A 202 -17.22 31.50 -6.79
CA VAL A 202 -18.60 31.28 -7.26
C VAL A 202 -19.43 32.55 -7.11
N ALA A 203 -19.31 33.25 -5.99
CA ALA A 203 -20.03 34.53 -5.79
C ALA A 203 -19.60 35.60 -6.83
N GLU A 204 -18.30 35.72 -7.06
CA GLU A 204 -17.76 36.62 -8.09
C GLU A 204 -18.25 36.24 -9.50
N ALA A 205 -18.24 34.96 -9.86
CA ALA A 205 -18.73 34.47 -11.13
C ALA A 205 -20.23 34.75 -11.29
N ASN A 206 -21.04 34.57 -10.26
CA ASN A 206 -22.47 34.87 -10.25
C ASN A 206 -22.73 36.38 -10.38
N ALA A 207 -21.99 37.21 -9.64
CA ALA A 207 -22.06 38.65 -9.74
C ALA A 207 -21.73 39.13 -11.17
N LYS A 208 -20.67 38.61 -11.75
CA LYS A 208 -20.27 38.89 -13.12
C LYS A 208 -21.35 38.46 -14.14
N LYS A 209 -21.95 37.28 -13.95
CA LYS A 209 -23.05 36.78 -14.78
C LYS A 209 -24.26 37.70 -14.74
N LEU A 210 -24.67 38.14 -13.52
CA LEU A 210 -25.76 39.08 -13.34
C LEU A 210 -25.50 40.44 -14.02
N LEU A 211 -24.28 40.95 -13.88
CA LEU A 211 -23.84 42.19 -14.49
C LEU A 211 -23.89 42.13 -16.01
N VAL A 212 -23.35 41.03 -16.61
CA VAL A 212 -23.40 40.80 -18.05
C VAL A 212 -24.83 40.63 -18.53
N ALA A 213 -25.68 39.93 -17.79
CA ALA A 213 -27.11 39.80 -18.15
C ALA A 213 -27.83 41.13 -18.11
N ALA A 214 -27.63 41.96 -17.09
CA ALA A 214 -28.21 43.29 -16.99
C ALA A 214 -27.70 44.24 -18.11
N GLN A 215 -26.42 44.17 -18.43
CA GLN A 215 -25.85 44.93 -19.56
C GLN A 215 -26.46 44.49 -20.90
N ALA A 216 -26.60 43.20 -21.15
CA ALA A 216 -27.23 42.67 -22.37
C ALA A 216 -28.70 43.06 -22.47
N GLU A 217 -29.43 43.05 -21.36
CA GLU A 217 -30.83 43.49 -21.32
C GLU A 217 -30.97 45.00 -21.56
N ALA A 218 -30.12 45.80 -20.95
CA ALA A 218 -30.08 47.24 -21.16
C ALA A 218 -29.77 47.57 -22.63
N GLU A 219 -28.80 46.88 -23.23
CA GLU A 219 -28.46 47.06 -24.63
C GLU A 219 -29.60 46.61 -25.58
N ALA A 220 -30.22 45.47 -25.28
CA ALA A 220 -31.38 44.99 -26.02
C ALA A 220 -32.55 46.01 -25.97
N ASN A 221 -32.79 46.59 -24.78
CA ASN A 221 -33.83 47.61 -24.60
C ASN A 221 -33.47 48.94 -25.32
N ARG A 222 -32.20 49.34 -25.32
CA ARG A 222 -31.69 50.49 -26.08
C ARG A 222 -31.90 50.29 -27.60
N LEU A 223 -31.55 49.10 -28.10
CA LEU A 223 -31.74 48.76 -29.52
C LEU A 223 -33.24 48.72 -29.90
N LYS A 224 -34.08 48.17 -29.02
CA LYS A 224 -35.55 48.20 -29.20
C LYS A 224 -36.10 49.66 -29.27
N GLN A 225 -35.66 50.54 -28.37
CA GLN A 225 -36.04 51.91 -28.35
C GLN A 225 -35.62 52.70 -29.65
N GLN A 226 -34.40 52.40 -30.12
CA GLN A 226 -33.90 52.98 -31.38
C GLN A 226 -34.65 52.45 -32.62
N ALA A 227 -35.05 51.14 -32.55
CA ALA A 227 -35.82 50.54 -33.66
C ALA A 227 -37.30 50.91 -33.66
N LEU A 228 -37.86 51.38 -32.54
CA LEU A 228 -39.25 51.75 -32.38
C LEU A 228 -39.48 53.19 -33.01
N THR A 229 -39.55 53.26 -34.30
CA THR A 229 -40.03 54.43 -34.96
C THR A 229 -41.56 54.56 -34.78
N PRO A 230 -42.13 55.76 -34.81
CA PRO A 230 -43.59 55.95 -34.71
C PRO A 230 -44.39 55.03 -35.64
N GLN A 231 -43.88 54.82 -36.86
CA GLN A 231 -44.49 53.92 -37.85
C GLN A 231 -44.51 52.42 -37.43
N ILE A 232 -43.51 52.01 -36.79
CA ILE A 232 -43.42 50.59 -36.25
C ILE A 232 -44.37 50.41 -35.09
N LEU A 233 -44.46 51.39 -34.20
CA LEU A 233 -45.45 51.40 -33.12
C LEU A 233 -46.88 51.34 -33.64
N GLU A 234 -47.16 52.08 -34.64
CA GLU A 234 -48.45 52.10 -35.33
C GLU A 234 -48.81 50.77 -35.97
N LYS A 235 -47.85 50.17 -36.67
CA LYS A 235 -47.97 48.78 -37.20
C LYS A 235 -48.22 47.73 -36.13
N MET A 236 -47.44 47.73 -35.05
CA MET A 236 -47.62 46.80 -33.91
C MET A 236 -48.98 47.00 -33.21
N TRP A 237 -49.47 48.20 -33.19
CA TRP A 237 -50.79 48.52 -32.66
C TRP A 237 -51.90 47.95 -33.55
N ILE A 238 -51.79 48.11 -34.85
CA ILE A 238 -52.74 47.60 -35.87
C ILE A 238 -52.74 46.04 -35.80
N GLU A 239 -51.59 45.40 -35.70
CA GLU A 239 -51.46 43.93 -35.61
C GLU A 239 -52.08 43.35 -34.37
N LYS A 240 -52.05 44.05 -33.23
CA LYS A 240 -52.64 43.63 -31.96
C LYS A 240 -54.06 44.05 -31.74
N TRP A 241 -54.60 44.86 -32.62
CA TRP A 241 -55.99 45.41 -32.50
C TRP A 241 -57.00 44.31 -32.83
N ASP A 242 -57.91 44.07 -31.85
CA ASP A 242 -59.00 43.09 -31.95
C ASP A 242 -60.22 43.55 -32.73
N GLY A 243 -60.12 44.71 -33.43
CA GLY A 243 -61.18 45.29 -34.26
C GLY A 243 -62.31 45.97 -33.48
N LYS A 244 -62.22 46.07 -32.14
CA LYS A 244 -63.25 46.69 -31.29
C LYS A 244 -62.79 48.04 -30.78
N LEU A 245 -63.62 49.04 -30.87
CA LEU A 245 -63.36 50.32 -30.23
C LEU A 245 -63.51 50.19 -28.72
N PRO A 246 -62.62 50.80 -27.94
CA PRO A 246 -62.75 50.73 -26.47
C PRO A 246 -64.06 51.42 -26.05
N VAL A 247 -64.91 50.71 -25.28
CA VAL A 247 -66.19 51.17 -24.82
C VAL A 247 -66.07 52.28 -23.73
N TYR A 248 -64.91 52.39 -23.11
CA TYR A 248 -64.57 53.40 -22.12
C TYR A 248 -63.13 53.88 -22.32
N GLY A 249 -62.94 55.18 -22.56
CA GLY A 249 -61.63 55.80 -22.64
C GLY A 249 -61.49 56.76 -23.82
N GLN A 250 -60.50 57.66 -23.75
CA GLN A 250 -60.23 58.57 -24.87
C GLN A 250 -59.64 57.76 -26.04
N VAL A 251 -60.11 57.99 -27.25
CA VAL A 251 -59.53 57.43 -28.45
C VAL A 251 -58.06 57.82 -28.48
N PRO A 252 -57.13 56.86 -28.66
CA PRO A 252 -55.70 57.17 -28.75
C PRO A 252 -55.47 58.27 -29.84
N THR A 253 -54.67 59.25 -29.51
CA THR A 253 -54.39 60.41 -30.38
C THR A 253 -53.91 60.08 -31.78
N LEU A 254 -53.42 58.87 -32.00
CA LEU A 254 -52.98 58.26 -33.27
C LEU A 254 -54.13 58.18 -34.32
N PHE A 255 -55.42 58.12 -33.90
CA PHE A 255 -56.54 58.03 -34.79
C PHE A 255 -57.16 59.41 -35.08
N LYS A 256 -56.69 60.46 -34.41
CA LYS A 256 -57.27 61.81 -34.58
C LYS A 256 -56.96 62.47 -35.95
N ASP A 257 -55.86 62.01 -36.59
CA ASP A 257 -55.44 62.60 -37.91
C ASP A 257 -55.94 61.84 -39.12
N ILE A 258 -56.64 60.69 -38.95
CA ILE A 258 -57.17 59.90 -40.07
C ILE A 258 -58.61 60.36 -40.46
N THR A 259 -59.20 61.22 -39.69
CA THR A 259 -60.57 61.74 -39.95
C THR A 259 -60.62 63.17 -40.50
N LYS A 260 -59.59 63.60 -41.18
CA LYS A 260 -59.63 64.82 -42.03
C LYS A 260 -59.50 64.51 -43.50
#